data_95dec1a32350eac9fa85cc77dec03e59
#
_entry.id   95dec1a32350eac9fa85cc77dec03e59
#
_cell.length_a   1.000
_cell.length_b   1.000
_cell.length_c   1.000
_cell.angle_alpha   90.00
_cell.angle_beta   90.00
_cell.angle_gamma   90.00
#
_symmetry.space_group_name_H-M   'P 1'
#
loop_
_entity.id
_entity.type
_entity.pdbx_description
1 polymer ?
#
loop_
_entity_poly.entity_id
_entity_poly.type
_entity_poly.pdbx_seq_one_letter_code
_entity_poly.pdbx_strand_id
1 'polypeptide(L)'
;MAVVIRLQRVGKPRQAYFRVVAIDKRRGPHGEPLEVLGSYNPRAEKTKEKVRIRQDRVEHWIKNGAKPSETVGSLLRSVTRKEGA
;
A
#
# COMPACT_ATOMS: atom_id res chain seq x y z
N MET A 1 8.78 -4.57 17.51
CA MET A 1 7.62 -3.94 16.88
C MET A 1 7.13 -4.77 15.69
N ALA A 2 5.83 -5.02 15.63
CA ALA A 2 5.27 -5.72 14.49
C ALA A 2 4.74 -4.69 13.49
N VAL A 3 5.42 -4.53 12.38
CA VAL A 3 5.03 -3.61 11.32
C VAL A 3 4.38 -4.39 10.19
N VAL A 4 3.27 -3.88 9.68
CA VAL A 4 2.59 -4.45 8.53
C VAL A 4 2.46 -3.40 7.43
N ILE A 5 2.38 -3.86 6.19
CA ILE A 5 2.11 -3.01 5.04
C ILE A 5 0.69 -3.31 4.61
N ARG A 6 -0.17 -2.31 4.68
CA ARG A 6 -1.59 -2.50 4.37
C ARG A 6 -2.18 -1.27 3.69
N LEU A 7 -3.40 -1.44 3.18
CA LEU A 7 -4.15 -0.32 2.63
C LEU A 7 -4.88 0.41 3.77
N GLN A 8 -4.87 1.73 3.68
CA GLN A 8 -5.61 2.58 4.60
C GLN A 8 -6.56 3.44 3.78
N ARG A 9 -7.84 3.39 4.12
CA ARG A 9 -8.85 4.17 3.43
C ARG A 9 -8.73 5.64 3.80
N VAL A 10 -8.70 6.51 2.78
CA VAL A 10 -8.64 7.95 2.95
C VAL A 10 -9.58 8.61 1.94
N GLY A 11 -9.86 9.91 2.11
CA GLY A 11 -10.69 10.66 1.22
C GLY A 11 -12.12 10.84 1.73
N LYS A 12 -12.95 11.45 0.90
CA LYS A 12 -14.35 11.74 1.24
C LYS A 12 -15.25 10.54 0.94
N PRO A 13 -16.47 10.47 1.52
CA PRO A 13 -17.33 9.29 1.36
C PRO A 13 -17.59 8.84 -0.08
N ARG A 14 -17.65 9.75 -1.03
CA ARG A 14 -17.89 9.41 -2.44
C ARG A 14 -16.62 9.40 -3.29
N GLN A 15 -15.49 9.74 -2.71
CA GLN A 15 -14.21 9.82 -3.40
C GLN A 15 -13.13 9.10 -2.61
N ALA A 16 -13.49 7.98 -2.02
CA ALA A 16 -12.55 7.20 -1.22
C ALA A 16 -11.45 6.62 -2.10
N TYR A 17 -10.22 6.73 -1.64
CA TYR A 17 -9.10 6.03 -2.22
C TYR A 17 -8.27 5.48 -1.08
N PHE A 18 -7.26 4.69 -1.41
CA PHE A 18 -6.47 4.00 -0.41
C PHE A 18 -5.01 4.41 -0.50
N ARG A 19 -4.36 4.45 0.65
CA ARG A 19 -2.90 4.60 0.72
C ARG A 19 -2.30 3.27 1.12
N VAL A 20 -1.16 2.95 0.51
CA VAL A 20 -0.35 1.81 0.93
C VAL A 20 0.57 2.34 2.02
N VAL A 21 0.45 1.81 3.22
CA VAL A 21 1.16 2.35 4.39
C VAL A 21 1.90 1.26 5.16
N ALA A 22 3.03 1.64 5.74
CA ALA A 22 3.70 0.84 6.77
C ALA A 22 3.19 1.34 8.12
N ILE A 23 2.63 0.45 8.92
CA ILE A 23 1.98 0.83 10.17
C ILE A 23 2.19 -0.27 11.22
N ASP A 24 2.27 0.12 12.49
CA ASP A 24 2.34 -0.82 13.58
C ASP A 24 1.03 -1.60 13.66
N LYS A 25 1.14 -2.93 13.71
CA LYS A 25 -0.01 -3.84 13.76
C LYS A 25 -1.00 -3.50 14.88
N ARG A 26 -0.52 -2.93 15.96
CA ARG A 26 -1.36 -2.59 17.11
C ARG A 26 -2.23 -1.35 16.90
N ARG A 27 -1.92 -0.53 15.90
CA ARG A 27 -2.73 0.64 15.60
C ARG A 27 -3.97 0.24 14.81
N GLY A 28 -5.10 0.89 15.11
CA GLY A 28 -6.36 0.63 14.43
C GLY A 28 -6.35 1.06 12.97
N PRO A 29 -7.45 0.81 12.24
CA PRO A 29 -7.51 1.10 10.79
C PRO A 29 -7.34 2.58 10.44
N HIS A 30 -7.58 3.47 11.39
CA HIS A 30 -7.39 4.91 11.20
C HIS A 30 -6.16 5.44 11.94
N GLY A 31 -5.31 4.55 12.44
CA GLY A 31 -4.10 4.94 13.13
C GLY A 31 -3.11 5.64 12.20
N GLU A 32 -2.24 6.46 12.80
CA GLU A 32 -1.22 7.17 12.04
C GLU A 32 -0.15 6.21 11.54
N PRO A 33 0.13 6.19 10.21
CA PRO A 33 1.15 5.30 9.67
C PRO A 33 2.56 5.79 9.98
N LEU A 34 3.51 4.84 9.98
CA LEU A 34 4.92 5.16 10.10
C LEU A 34 5.44 5.81 8.81
N GLU A 35 4.96 5.33 7.67
CA GLU A 35 5.33 5.87 6.37
C GLU A 35 4.25 5.56 5.35
N VAL A 36 3.99 6.50 4.44
CA VAL A 36 3.11 6.27 3.30
C VAL A 36 3.96 5.80 2.13
N LEU A 37 3.68 4.59 1.63
CA LEU A 37 4.48 3.95 0.60
C LEU A 37 3.91 4.09 -0.80
N GLY A 38 2.64 4.46 -0.90
CA GLY A 38 2.01 4.62 -2.19
C GLY A 38 0.52 4.88 -2.06
N SER A 39 -0.18 4.80 -3.19
CA SER A 39 -1.62 5.03 -3.24
C SER A 39 -2.29 4.02 -4.17
N TYR A 40 -3.56 3.75 -3.92
CA TYR A 40 -4.38 2.86 -4.73
C TYR A 40 -5.73 3.52 -4.96
N ASN A 41 -6.07 3.73 -6.24
CA ASN A 41 -7.36 4.30 -6.63
C ASN A 41 -8.11 3.27 -7.47
N PRO A 42 -9.10 2.56 -6.88
CA PRO A 42 -9.83 1.52 -7.62
C PRO A 42 -10.70 2.07 -8.75
N ARG A 43 -10.94 3.37 -8.77
CA ARG A 43 -11.77 4.00 -9.82
C ARG A 43 -10.99 4.42 -11.04
N ALA A 44 -9.66 4.44 -10.98
CA ALA A 44 -8.85 4.82 -12.12
C ALA A 44 -8.96 3.77 -13.23
N GLU A 45 -9.14 4.22 -14.46
CA GLU A 45 -9.26 3.31 -15.60
C GLU A 45 -7.92 2.74 -16.03
N LYS A 46 -6.88 3.56 -15.99
CA LYS A 46 -5.54 3.14 -16.37
C LYS A 46 -4.81 2.53 -15.18
N THR A 47 -4.19 1.40 -15.40
CA THR A 47 -3.50 0.70 -14.32
C THR A 47 -2.36 1.50 -13.72
N LYS A 48 -1.66 2.30 -14.54
CA LYS A 48 -0.58 3.16 -14.04
C LYS A 48 -1.08 4.21 -13.06
N GLU A 49 -2.32 4.65 -13.20
CA GLU A 49 -2.93 5.61 -12.30
C GLU A 49 -3.60 4.95 -11.12
N LYS A 50 -3.95 3.67 -11.26
CA LYS A 50 -4.65 2.90 -10.24
C LYS A 50 -3.77 2.60 -9.04
N VAL A 51 -2.51 2.24 -9.30
CA VAL A 51 -1.57 1.87 -8.24
C VAL A 51 -0.27 2.64 -8.44
N ARG A 52 0.13 3.38 -7.42
CA ARG A 52 1.44 4.05 -7.37
C ARG A 52 2.13 3.61 -6.09
N ILE A 53 3.24 2.90 -6.22
CA ILE A 53 3.96 2.36 -5.08
C ILE A 53 5.44 2.68 -5.21
N ARG A 54 6.03 3.16 -4.11
CA ARG A 54 7.48 3.34 -4.00
C ARG A 54 8.09 1.99 -3.64
N GLN A 55 8.51 1.25 -4.66
CA GLN A 55 9.02 -0.11 -4.47
C GLN A 55 10.27 -0.17 -3.60
N ASP A 56 11.14 0.82 -3.71
CA ASP A 56 12.34 0.92 -2.89
C ASP A 56 12.01 1.00 -1.40
N ARG A 57 10.98 1.76 -1.05
CA ARG A 57 10.55 1.89 0.34
C ARG A 57 9.84 0.64 0.83
N VAL A 58 9.03 0.02 -0.02
CA VAL A 58 8.38 -1.24 0.32
C VAL A 58 9.42 -2.32 0.61
N GLU A 59 10.43 -2.43 -0.23
CA GLU A 59 11.52 -3.38 -0.02
C GLU A 59 12.27 -3.09 1.27
N HIS A 60 12.51 -1.82 1.57
CA HIS A 60 13.16 -1.41 2.81
C HIS A 60 12.39 -1.94 4.04
N TRP A 61 11.07 -1.74 4.07
CA TRP A 61 10.26 -2.21 5.18
C TRP A 61 10.18 -3.73 5.26
N ILE A 62 10.09 -4.40 4.11
CA ILE A 62 10.07 -5.87 4.07
C ILE A 62 11.37 -6.45 4.60
N LYS A 63 12.52 -5.88 4.22
CA LYS A 63 13.82 -6.28 4.74
C LYS A 63 13.91 -6.11 6.25
N ASN A 64 13.20 -5.15 6.79
CA ASN A 64 13.18 -4.88 8.23
C ASN A 64 12.07 -5.63 8.98
N GLY A 65 11.44 -6.60 8.32
CA GLY A 65 10.48 -7.49 8.96
C GLY A 65 9.01 -7.15 8.79
N ALA A 66 8.69 -6.11 8.00
CA ALA A 66 7.29 -5.77 7.73
C ALA A 66 6.64 -6.84 6.86
N LYS A 67 5.37 -7.16 7.17
CA LYS A 67 4.62 -8.15 6.40
C LYS A 67 3.51 -7.48 5.62
N PRO A 68 3.47 -7.63 4.28
CA PRO A 68 2.38 -7.09 3.47
C PRO A 68 1.10 -7.89 3.67
N SER A 69 -0.05 -7.19 3.65
CA SER A 69 -1.35 -7.84 3.67
C SER A 69 -1.57 -8.57 2.33
N GLU A 70 -2.56 -9.45 2.29
CA GLU A 70 -2.90 -10.17 1.05
C GLU A 70 -3.21 -9.21 -0.09
N THR A 71 -4.00 -8.17 0.19
CA THR A 71 -4.37 -7.18 -0.81
C THR A 71 -3.15 -6.44 -1.34
N VAL A 72 -2.27 -5.99 -0.44
CA VAL A 72 -1.03 -5.32 -0.83
C VAL A 72 -0.12 -6.27 -1.60
N GLY A 73 -0.02 -7.51 -1.15
CA GLY A 73 0.76 -8.54 -1.85
C GLY A 73 0.30 -8.72 -3.29
N SER A 74 -1.02 -8.76 -3.51
CA SER A 74 -1.60 -8.86 -4.85
C SER A 74 -1.28 -7.63 -5.70
N LEU A 75 -1.38 -6.44 -5.11
CA LEU A 75 -1.06 -5.19 -5.81
C LEU A 75 0.42 -5.14 -6.20
N LEU A 76 1.31 -5.54 -5.31
CA LEU A 76 2.74 -5.56 -5.58
C LEU A 76 3.06 -6.50 -6.74
N ARG A 77 2.46 -7.68 -6.74
CA ARG A 77 2.66 -8.64 -7.84
C ARG A 77 2.16 -8.09 -9.17
N SER A 78 1.02 -7.42 -9.15
CA SER A 78 0.45 -6.81 -10.36
C SER A 78 1.36 -5.73 -10.94
N VAL A 79 1.90 -4.87 -10.10
CA VAL A 79 2.82 -3.79 -10.51
C VAL A 79 4.13 -4.40 -11.04
N THR A 80 4.70 -5.37 -10.35
CA THR A 80 5.94 -6.02 -10.74
C THR A 80 5.80 -6.73 -12.08
N ARG A 81 4.66 -7.39 -12.32
CA ARG A 81 4.39 -8.05 -13.60
C ARG A 81 4.46 -7.08 -14.77
N LYS A 82 3.90 -5.89 -14.60
CA LYS A 82 3.87 -4.90 -15.67
C LYS A 82 5.23 -4.33 -15.98
N GLU A 83 6.03 -4.10 -14.97
CA GLU A 83 7.38 -3.61 -15.13
C GLU A 83 8.31 -4.67 -15.69
N GLY A 84 8.02 -5.95 -15.41
CA GLY A 84 8.81 -7.06 -15.90
C GLY A 84 8.45 -7.54 -17.31
N ALA A 85 7.40 -7.00 -17.89
CA ALA A 85 6.95 -7.42 -19.22
C ALA A 85 7.61 -6.56 -20.35
#